data_4ca0a1a208f645035eb3daf4d4f70149
#
_entry.id   4ca0a1a208f645035eb3daf4d4f70149
#
_cell.length_a   1.000
_cell.length_b   1.000
_cell.length_c   1.000
_cell.angle_alpha   90.00
_cell.angle_beta   90.00
_cell.angle_gamma   90.00
#
_symmetry.space_group_name_H-M   'P 1'
#
loop_
_entity.id
_entity.type
_entity.pdbx_description
1 polymer ?
#
loop_
_entity_poly.entity_id
_entity_poly.type
_entity_poly.pdbx_seq_one_letter_code
_entity_poly.pdbx_strand_id
1 'polypeptide(L)'
;MSLDTIAMKKDVALVLSSGGPRGWAYIGAIEELVSRGYSITSVAGTSIGSLIGGIYAAGKLEEVKEWLFSLDAWKVFTLMDISISKNHLVKGDKVIGALKEIVPDVNIEELKIPYRAVAADLYTGEEVVFDRGPLFDAIRASISIPSLFRPVKYGFRTLVDGGIVNTMPIDKAVRSGDDILVAFDVNDVDVESIRQTLIEEARQEQSREAAEEELNKETMNVINAVKHNHSLTFSEKLRL
;
A
#
# COMPACT_ATOMS: atom_id res chain seq x y z
N MET A 1 19.06 45.86 10.42
CA MET A 1 17.82 45.17 10.85
C MET A 1 17.63 44.01 9.89
N SER A 2 18.09 42.84 10.27
CA SER A 2 17.84 41.60 9.49
C SER A 2 16.37 41.23 9.69
N LEU A 3 15.64 41.19 8.60
CA LEU A 3 14.31 40.56 8.54
C LEU A 3 14.60 39.08 8.63
N ASP A 4 14.67 38.54 9.84
CA ASP A 4 14.53 37.11 10.08
C ASP A 4 13.13 36.76 9.60
N THR A 5 13.07 36.15 8.44
CA THR A 5 11.86 35.50 7.94
C THR A 5 11.56 34.37 8.95
N ILE A 6 10.71 34.66 9.91
CA ILE A 6 10.12 33.62 10.77
C ILE A 6 9.44 32.68 9.79
N ALA A 7 10.08 31.55 9.50
CA ALA A 7 9.46 30.49 8.75
C ALA A 7 8.23 30.08 9.53
N MET A 8 7.07 30.48 9.04
CA MET A 8 5.78 30.10 9.65
C MET A 8 5.73 28.57 9.58
N LYS A 9 5.87 27.95 10.75
CA LYS A 9 5.69 26.51 10.93
C LYS A 9 4.26 26.19 10.51
N LYS A 10 4.12 25.46 9.42
CA LYS A 10 2.80 25.12 8.88
C LYS A 10 2.35 23.81 9.54
N ASP A 11 1.50 23.93 10.53
CA ASP A 11 0.91 22.79 11.19
C ASP A 11 -0.13 22.10 10.27
N VAL A 12 -0.13 20.79 10.26
CA VAL A 12 -0.98 19.97 9.40
C VAL A 12 -1.76 18.95 10.23
N ALA A 13 -3.08 18.98 10.11
CA ALA A 13 -3.93 17.85 10.47
C ALA A 13 -4.00 16.92 9.26
N LEU A 14 -3.42 15.73 9.38
CA LEU A 14 -3.27 14.77 8.29
C LEU A 14 -4.42 13.76 8.30
N VAL A 15 -5.00 13.51 7.13
CA VAL A 15 -5.99 12.46 6.90
C VAL A 15 -5.50 11.50 5.82
N LEU A 16 -5.56 10.21 6.13
CA LEU A 16 -5.12 9.15 5.24
C LEU A 16 -6.28 8.21 4.92
N SER A 17 -6.63 8.10 3.64
CA SER A 17 -7.75 7.26 3.22
C SER A 17 -7.45 5.77 3.35
N SER A 18 -8.49 4.94 3.26
CA SER A 18 -8.34 3.52 2.94
C SER A 18 -7.76 3.35 1.54
N GLY A 19 -7.29 2.16 1.18
CA GLY A 19 -6.77 1.95 -0.19
C GLY A 19 -5.94 0.69 -0.38
N GLY A 20 -5.87 -0.17 0.64
CA GLY A 20 -5.12 -1.42 0.58
C GLY A 20 -3.64 -1.18 0.23
N PRO A 21 -3.02 -1.98 -0.64
CA PRO A 21 -1.58 -1.86 -0.93
C PRO A 21 -1.14 -0.50 -1.48
N ARG A 22 -2.04 0.26 -2.10
CA ARG A 22 -1.72 1.60 -2.62
C ARG A 22 -1.34 2.58 -1.51
N GLY A 23 -1.81 2.35 -0.28
CA GLY A 23 -1.51 3.21 0.86
C GLY A 23 -0.04 3.22 1.30
N TRP A 24 0.81 2.34 0.79
CA TRP A 24 2.26 2.46 0.99
C TRP A 24 2.83 3.77 0.44
N ALA A 25 2.16 4.39 -0.53
CA ALA A 25 2.50 5.72 -1.03
C ALA A 25 2.42 6.80 0.05
N TYR A 26 1.66 6.60 1.11
CA TYR A 26 1.57 7.54 2.24
C TYR A 26 2.90 7.76 2.95
N ILE A 27 3.80 6.77 2.93
CA ILE A 27 5.15 6.92 3.51
C ILE A 27 5.86 8.08 2.81
N GLY A 28 5.97 8.04 1.48
CA GLY A 28 6.61 9.11 0.70
C GLY A 28 5.86 10.44 0.79
N ALA A 29 4.53 10.42 0.87
CA ALA A 29 3.73 11.64 1.02
C ALA A 29 3.97 12.33 2.38
N ILE A 30 4.08 11.56 3.46
CA ILE A 30 4.43 12.07 4.79
C ILE A 30 5.86 12.64 4.79
N GLU A 31 6.83 11.91 4.23
CA GLU A 31 8.22 12.35 4.12
C GLU A 31 8.32 13.67 3.35
N GLU A 32 7.60 13.79 2.23
CA GLU A 32 7.59 15.01 1.43
C GLU A 32 7.00 16.20 2.19
N LEU A 33 5.89 16.00 2.93
CA LEU A 33 5.34 17.05 3.78
C LEU A 33 6.36 17.53 4.82
N VAL A 34 6.99 16.59 5.53
CA VAL A 34 7.98 16.90 6.56
C VAL A 34 9.21 17.58 5.96
N SER A 35 9.70 17.12 4.81
CA SER A 35 10.85 17.71 4.10
C SER A 35 10.60 19.16 3.66
N ARG A 36 9.35 19.49 3.34
CA ARG A 36 8.92 20.86 3.02
C ARG A 36 8.69 21.75 4.25
N GLY A 37 9.01 21.26 5.45
CA GLY A 37 8.89 22.01 6.69
C GLY A 37 7.50 22.06 7.29
N TYR A 38 6.57 21.20 6.86
CA TYR A 38 5.29 21.03 7.52
C TYR A 38 5.44 20.20 8.79
N SER A 39 4.64 20.53 9.81
CA SER A 39 4.55 19.81 11.08
C SER A 39 3.23 19.09 11.14
N ILE A 40 3.25 17.76 11.10
CA ILE A 40 2.03 16.97 11.27
C ILE A 40 1.67 16.95 12.75
N THR A 41 0.57 17.58 13.10
CA THR A 41 0.11 17.80 14.48
C THR A 41 -1.03 16.86 14.91
N SER A 42 -1.67 16.18 13.96
CA SER A 42 -2.63 15.11 14.21
C SER A 42 -2.74 14.19 13.00
N VAL A 43 -3.17 12.95 13.21
CA VAL A 43 -3.42 11.98 12.14
C VAL A 43 -4.75 11.29 12.35
N ALA A 44 -5.58 11.23 11.31
CA ALA A 44 -6.74 10.36 11.23
C ALA A 44 -6.61 9.43 10.02
N GLY A 45 -6.93 8.15 10.19
CA GLY A 45 -6.77 7.19 9.11
C GLY A 45 -7.79 6.05 9.14
N THR A 46 -8.02 5.49 7.94
CA THR A 46 -8.86 4.31 7.75
C THR A 46 -8.06 3.22 7.05
N SER A 47 -8.18 1.98 7.52
CA SER A 47 -7.52 0.82 6.91
C SER A 47 -6.00 1.02 6.81
N ILE A 48 -5.41 0.90 5.62
CA ILE A 48 -3.99 1.19 5.41
C ILE A 48 -3.59 2.59 5.89
N GLY A 49 -4.49 3.57 5.77
CA GLY A 49 -4.26 4.92 6.29
C GLY A 49 -4.13 4.95 7.81
N SER A 50 -4.90 4.11 8.52
CA SER A 50 -4.75 3.96 9.96
C SER A 50 -3.44 3.29 10.34
N LEU A 51 -3.01 2.29 9.57
CA LEU A 51 -1.74 1.59 9.80
C LEU A 51 -0.55 2.55 9.66
N ILE A 52 -0.42 3.20 8.49
CA ILE A 52 0.71 4.10 8.22
C ILE A 52 0.67 5.32 9.15
N GLY A 53 -0.54 5.89 9.36
CA GLY A 53 -0.74 7.02 10.26
C GLY A 53 -0.39 6.70 11.70
N GLY A 54 -0.76 5.52 12.19
CA GLY A 54 -0.45 5.06 13.55
C GLY A 54 1.05 4.80 13.74
N ILE A 55 1.71 4.19 12.76
CA ILE A 55 3.17 3.99 12.76
C ILE A 55 3.89 5.34 12.79
N TYR A 56 3.44 6.31 11.98
CA TYR A 56 3.99 7.67 11.99
C TYR A 56 3.80 8.35 13.35
N ALA A 57 2.59 8.30 13.91
CA ALA A 57 2.29 8.89 15.22
C ALA A 57 3.10 8.26 16.35
N ALA A 58 3.46 6.98 16.23
CA ALA A 58 4.37 6.28 17.14
C ALA A 58 5.86 6.64 16.89
N GLY A 59 6.18 7.45 15.86
CA GLY A 59 7.55 7.87 15.53
C GLY A 59 8.41 6.73 14.96
N LYS A 60 7.80 5.77 14.25
CA LYS A 60 8.45 4.54 13.76
C LYS A 60 8.32 4.34 12.25
N LEU A 61 8.03 5.42 11.51
CA LEU A 61 7.79 5.32 10.07
C LEU A 61 9.04 4.87 9.31
N GLU A 62 10.22 5.41 9.67
CA GLU A 62 11.47 5.08 8.98
C GLU A 62 11.89 3.63 9.21
N GLU A 63 11.82 3.14 10.46
CA GLU A 63 12.18 1.76 10.77
C GLU A 63 11.25 0.75 10.06
N VAL A 64 9.96 1.09 9.97
CA VAL A 64 9.00 0.24 9.23
C VAL A 64 9.26 0.31 7.73
N LYS A 65 9.61 1.46 7.19
CA LYS A 65 9.99 1.61 5.78
C LYS A 65 11.22 0.77 5.44
N GLU A 66 12.29 0.86 6.24
CA GLU A 66 13.49 0.04 6.06
C GLU A 66 13.18 -1.46 6.11
N TRP A 67 12.34 -1.86 7.07
CA TRP A 67 11.89 -3.24 7.17
C TRP A 67 11.12 -3.68 5.93
N LEU A 68 10.19 -2.88 5.41
CA LEU A 68 9.43 -3.16 4.19
C LEU A 68 10.34 -3.37 2.98
N PHE A 69 11.34 -2.50 2.80
CA PHE A 69 12.31 -2.63 1.70
C PHE A 69 13.24 -3.84 1.86
N SER A 70 13.40 -4.37 3.08
CA SER A 70 14.16 -5.59 3.34
C SER A 70 13.41 -6.88 3.00
N LEU A 71 12.09 -6.79 2.74
CA LEU A 71 11.24 -7.94 2.46
C LEU A 71 11.43 -8.40 1.00
N ASP A 72 11.77 -9.66 0.84
CA ASP A 72 11.68 -10.34 -0.46
C ASP A 72 10.26 -10.88 -0.71
N ALA A 73 9.98 -11.28 -1.95
CA ALA A 73 8.67 -11.78 -2.34
C ALA A 73 8.20 -12.99 -1.50
N TRP A 74 9.13 -13.83 -1.04
CA TRP A 74 8.84 -14.99 -0.21
C TRP A 74 8.42 -14.59 1.21
N LYS A 75 9.11 -13.61 1.80
CA LYS A 75 8.74 -13.06 3.12
C LYS A 75 7.39 -12.38 3.09
N VAL A 76 7.12 -11.58 2.05
CA VAL A 76 5.80 -10.96 1.83
C VAL A 76 4.72 -12.04 1.77
N PHE A 77 4.92 -13.08 0.96
CA PHE A 77 3.98 -14.20 0.84
C PHE A 77 3.73 -14.89 2.19
N THR A 78 4.79 -15.11 2.97
CA THR A 78 4.72 -15.74 4.29
C THR A 78 3.96 -14.89 5.31
N LEU A 79 4.15 -13.55 5.26
CA LEU A 79 3.45 -12.61 6.13
C LEU A 79 1.96 -12.52 5.78
N MET A 80 1.61 -12.62 4.52
CA MET A 80 0.21 -12.59 4.08
C MET A 80 -0.59 -13.83 4.52
N ASP A 81 0.08 -14.85 5.07
CA ASP A 81 -0.55 -16.08 5.61
C ASP A 81 -1.65 -16.65 4.70
N ILE A 82 -1.35 -16.74 3.39
CA ILE A 82 -2.24 -17.39 2.43
C ILE A 82 -2.15 -18.91 2.67
N SER A 83 -2.66 -19.32 3.82
CA SER A 83 -2.88 -20.75 4.05
C SER A 83 -4.12 -21.16 3.27
N ILE A 84 -3.95 -22.10 2.35
CA ILE A 84 -5.00 -22.79 1.61
C ILE A 84 -5.76 -23.69 2.59
N SER A 85 -6.43 -23.08 3.55
CA SER A 85 -7.34 -23.75 4.48
C SER A 85 -8.78 -23.49 4.04
N LYS A 86 -9.63 -24.47 4.16
CA LYS A 86 -11.06 -24.44 3.74
C LYS A 86 -11.90 -23.29 4.38
N ASN A 87 -11.33 -22.49 5.24
CA ASN A 87 -11.92 -21.28 5.88
C ASN A 87 -11.09 -20.03 5.61
N HIS A 88 -10.72 -19.78 4.44
CA HIS A 88 -10.04 -18.71 3.69
C HIS A 88 -9.85 -17.30 4.32
N LEU A 89 -9.92 -17.12 5.62
CA LEU A 89 -9.67 -15.83 6.26
C LEU A 89 -8.25 -15.80 6.82
N VAL A 90 -7.43 -14.90 6.28
CA VAL A 90 -6.12 -14.57 6.81
C VAL A 90 -6.30 -14.00 8.21
N LYS A 91 -5.53 -14.47 9.18
CA LYS A 91 -5.66 -13.95 10.55
C LYS A 91 -5.15 -12.53 10.68
N GLY A 92 -4.25 -12.08 9.79
CA GLY A 92 -3.57 -10.77 9.88
C GLY A 92 -2.59 -10.65 11.05
N ASP A 93 -2.59 -11.65 11.93
CA ASP A 93 -1.84 -11.61 13.18
C ASP A 93 -0.31 -11.65 12.95
N LYS A 94 0.14 -12.27 11.84
CA LYS A 94 1.56 -12.33 11.51
C LYS A 94 2.13 -10.97 11.11
N VAL A 95 1.40 -10.22 10.29
CA VAL A 95 1.81 -8.86 9.89
C VAL A 95 1.83 -7.95 11.10
N ILE A 96 0.76 -7.98 11.91
CA ILE A 96 0.69 -7.20 13.14
C ILE A 96 1.79 -7.63 14.11
N GLY A 97 2.06 -8.95 14.25
CA GLY A 97 3.15 -9.47 15.09
C GLY A 97 4.52 -8.95 14.66
N ALA A 98 4.82 -9.01 13.37
CA ALA A 98 6.09 -8.49 12.83
C ALA A 98 6.23 -6.97 13.03
N LEU A 99 5.14 -6.22 12.87
CA LEU A 99 5.14 -4.78 13.13
C LEU A 99 5.33 -4.45 14.61
N LYS A 100 4.77 -5.23 15.53
CA LYS A 100 4.97 -5.07 16.99
C LYS A 100 6.42 -5.29 17.44
N GLU A 101 7.23 -6.00 16.67
CA GLU A 101 8.68 -6.14 16.95
C GLU A 101 9.43 -4.82 16.66
N ILE A 102 8.90 -3.97 15.80
CA ILE A 102 9.52 -2.70 15.37
C ILE A 102 8.88 -1.52 16.08
N VAL A 103 7.55 -1.53 16.17
CA VAL A 103 6.73 -0.45 16.72
C VAL A 103 6.21 -0.87 18.09
N PRO A 104 6.54 -0.15 19.18
CA PRO A 104 5.99 -0.44 20.51
C PRO A 104 4.45 -0.39 20.49
N ASP A 105 3.80 -1.36 21.15
CA ASP A 105 2.36 -1.35 21.35
C ASP A 105 2.02 -0.43 22.54
N VAL A 106 1.96 0.87 22.25
CA VAL A 106 1.62 1.92 23.21
C VAL A 106 0.14 2.23 23.14
N ASN A 107 -0.40 2.89 24.16
CA ASN A 107 -1.75 3.41 24.08
C ASN A 107 -1.82 4.67 23.20
N ILE A 108 -2.90 4.83 22.47
CA ILE A 108 -3.11 5.95 21.55
C ILE A 108 -3.01 7.29 22.27
N GLU A 109 -3.56 7.37 23.48
CA GLU A 109 -3.53 8.57 24.32
C GLU A 109 -2.14 8.95 24.84
N GLU A 110 -1.16 8.05 24.73
CA GLU A 110 0.24 8.29 25.11
C GLU A 110 1.08 8.78 23.91
N LEU A 111 0.53 8.76 22.71
CA LEU A 111 1.21 9.24 21.50
C LEU A 111 1.42 10.76 21.56
N LYS A 112 2.58 11.23 21.09
CA LYS A 112 2.88 12.65 21.00
C LYS A 112 2.00 13.39 19.97
N ILE A 113 1.60 12.67 18.94
CA ILE A 113 0.72 13.17 17.87
C ILE A 113 -0.64 12.53 18.07
N PRO A 114 -1.71 13.30 18.31
CA PRO A 114 -3.08 12.80 18.36
C PRO A 114 -3.39 11.92 17.15
N TYR A 115 -3.88 10.73 17.41
CA TYR A 115 -4.17 9.75 16.38
C TYR A 115 -5.59 9.21 16.51
N ARG A 116 -6.24 9.00 15.37
CA ARG A 116 -7.54 8.32 15.29
C ARG A 116 -7.57 7.28 14.19
N ALA A 117 -8.07 6.10 14.51
CA ALA A 117 -8.35 5.04 13.56
C ALA A 117 -9.85 4.79 13.44
N VAL A 118 -10.31 4.50 12.22
CA VAL A 118 -11.73 4.21 11.96
C VAL A 118 -11.91 2.74 11.63
N ALA A 119 -12.88 2.11 12.31
CA ALA A 119 -13.41 0.78 12.00
C ALA A 119 -14.93 0.85 11.86
N ALA A 120 -15.55 -0.23 11.44
CA ALA A 120 -17.00 -0.34 11.33
C ALA A 120 -17.54 -1.53 12.14
N ASP A 121 -18.69 -1.37 12.78
CA ASP A 121 -19.41 -2.49 13.37
C ASP A 121 -20.14 -3.28 12.28
N LEU A 122 -19.80 -4.56 12.15
CA LEU A 122 -20.31 -5.45 11.10
C LEU A 122 -21.85 -5.57 11.12
N TYR A 123 -22.46 -5.51 12.30
CA TYR A 123 -23.89 -5.76 12.45
C TYR A 123 -24.73 -4.50 12.39
N THR A 124 -24.23 -3.40 12.93
CA THR A 124 -24.99 -2.14 12.97
C THR A 124 -24.64 -1.21 11.82
N GLY A 125 -23.47 -1.41 11.17
CA GLY A 125 -22.93 -0.45 10.19
C GLY A 125 -22.46 0.86 10.79
N GLU A 126 -22.40 0.96 12.11
CA GLU A 126 -21.92 2.16 12.79
C GLU A 126 -20.42 2.31 12.66
N GLU A 127 -19.99 3.55 12.49
CA GLU A 127 -18.59 3.92 12.58
C GLU A 127 -18.07 3.79 14.00
N VAL A 128 -16.89 3.21 14.17
CA VAL A 128 -16.20 3.09 15.45
C VAL A 128 -14.85 3.79 15.35
N VAL A 129 -14.68 4.85 16.13
CA VAL A 129 -13.45 5.64 16.15
C VAL A 129 -12.63 5.27 17.37
N PHE A 130 -11.39 4.90 17.15
CA PHE A 130 -10.40 4.66 18.20
C PHE A 130 -9.55 5.92 18.38
N ASP A 131 -9.62 6.50 19.56
CA ASP A 131 -8.80 7.62 20.01
C ASP A 131 -8.06 7.35 21.33
N ARG A 132 -8.15 6.10 21.81
CA ARG A 132 -7.52 5.57 23.03
C ARG A 132 -7.41 4.07 22.99
N GLY A 133 -6.66 3.53 23.97
CA GLY A 133 -6.37 2.09 24.09
C GLY A 133 -5.21 1.65 23.19
N PRO A 134 -4.91 0.34 23.15
CA PRO A 134 -3.76 -0.19 22.45
C PRO A 134 -3.77 0.18 20.96
N LEU A 135 -2.66 0.74 20.47
CA LEU A 135 -2.51 1.22 19.10
C LEU A 135 -2.78 0.10 18.08
N PHE A 136 -2.21 -1.08 18.31
CA PHE A 136 -2.38 -2.19 17.37
C PHE A 136 -3.76 -2.83 17.41
N ASP A 137 -4.52 -2.70 18.49
CA ASP A 137 -5.92 -3.15 18.51
C ASP A 137 -6.78 -2.27 17.61
N ALA A 138 -6.56 -0.96 17.65
CA ALA A 138 -7.21 0.01 16.77
C ALA A 138 -6.85 -0.23 15.29
N ILE A 139 -5.56 -0.36 14.99
CA ILE A 139 -5.07 -0.67 13.64
C ILE A 139 -5.66 -1.99 13.15
N ARG A 140 -5.59 -3.04 13.99
CA ARG A 140 -6.07 -4.39 13.63
C ARG A 140 -7.57 -4.39 13.31
N ALA A 141 -8.37 -3.64 14.07
CA ALA A 141 -9.78 -3.46 13.76
C ALA A 141 -9.98 -2.74 12.43
N SER A 142 -9.27 -1.62 12.24
CA SER A 142 -9.39 -0.76 11.06
C SER A 142 -8.99 -1.44 9.75
N ILE A 143 -8.04 -2.40 9.77
CA ILE A 143 -7.59 -3.14 8.58
C ILE A 143 -8.33 -4.47 8.36
N SER A 144 -9.39 -4.76 9.11
CA SER A 144 -10.12 -6.04 9.04
C SER A 144 -11.04 -6.13 7.82
N ILE A 145 -10.46 -6.13 6.62
CA ILE A 145 -11.18 -6.20 5.34
C ILE A 145 -12.06 -7.47 5.31
N PRO A 146 -13.39 -7.34 5.13
CA PRO A 146 -14.28 -8.49 5.00
C PRO A 146 -13.81 -9.45 3.90
N SER A 147 -13.97 -10.74 4.13
CA SER A 147 -13.54 -11.84 3.27
C SER A 147 -12.01 -12.04 3.17
N LEU A 148 -11.19 -11.06 3.58
CA LEU A 148 -9.74 -11.20 3.61
C LEU A 148 -9.24 -11.46 5.04
N PHE A 149 -9.63 -10.64 6.00
CA PHE A 149 -9.24 -10.76 7.40
C PHE A 149 -10.40 -11.15 8.30
N ARG A 150 -10.07 -11.82 9.41
CA ARG A 150 -11.09 -12.12 10.44
C ARG A 150 -11.53 -10.84 11.11
N PRO A 151 -12.87 -10.65 11.29
CA PRO A 151 -13.40 -9.56 12.10
C PRO A 151 -12.82 -9.60 13.54
N VAL A 152 -12.69 -8.44 14.14
CA VAL A 152 -12.20 -8.26 15.51
C VAL A 152 -13.37 -8.18 16.48
N LYS A 153 -13.32 -8.96 17.56
CA LYS A 153 -14.26 -8.80 18.70
C LYS A 153 -13.78 -7.69 19.62
N TYR A 154 -14.63 -6.70 19.82
CA TYR A 154 -14.37 -5.56 20.68
C TYR A 154 -15.56 -5.30 21.60
N GLY A 155 -15.49 -5.80 22.82
CA GLY A 155 -16.63 -5.85 23.73
C GLY A 155 -17.79 -6.66 23.11
N PHE A 156 -18.93 -6.05 22.98
CA PHE A 156 -20.12 -6.65 22.35
C PHE A 156 -20.17 -6.44 20.82
N ARG A 157 -19.25 -5.66 20.25
CA ARG A 157 -19.17 -5.35 18.83
C ARG A 157 -18.32 -6.37 18.07
N THR A 158 -18.57 -6.46 16.77
CA THR A 158 -17.75 -7.22 15.82
C THR A 158 -17.27 -6.25 14.75
N LEU A 159 -15.99 -5.92 14.79
CA LEU A 159 -15.44 -4.84 13.98
C LEU A 159 -14.81 -5.40 12.70
N VAL A 160 -14.99 -4.65 11.63
CA VAL A 160 -14.41 -4.83 10.30
C VAL A 160 -13.78 -3.52 9.84
N ASP A 161 -13.13 -3.56 8.68
CA ASP A 161 -12.45 -2.41 8.07
C ASP A 161 -13.36 -1.18 7.99
N GLY A 162 -12.84 -0.04 8.41
CA GLY A 162 -13.57 1.21 8.40
C GLY A 162 -13.91 1.75 7.01
N GLY A 163 -13.20 1.27 5.99
CA GLY A 163 -13.42 1.69 4.60
C GLY A 163 -14.82 1.37 4.04
N ILE A 164 -15.60 0.52 4.72
CA ILE A 164 -16.99 0.25 4.32
C ILE A 164 -17.97 1.37 4.76
N VAL A 165 -17.58 2.23 5.69
CA VAL A 165 -18.43 3.32 6.20
C VAL A 165 -17.80 4.69 6.01
N ASN A 166 -16.47 4.83 6.17
CA ASN A 166 -15.74 6.08 6.03
C ASN A 166 -14.35 5.83 5.45
N THR A 167 -14.24 5.91 4.14
CA THR A 167 -12.98 5.69 3.42
C THR A 167 -11.94 6.77 3.69
N MET A 168 -12.39 8.01 3.93
CA MET A 168 -11.52 9.17 4.18
C MET A 168 -12.04 9.95 5.38
N PRO A 169 -11.51 9.73 6.60
CA PRO A 169 -12.09 10.23 7.84
C PRO A 169 -11.71 11.68 8.10
N ILE A 170 -12.10 12.60 7.19
CA ILE A 170 -11.82 14.04 7.29
C ILE A 170 -12.43 14.63 8.56
N ASP A 171 -13.63 14.21 8.91
CA ASP A 171 -14.39 14.66 10.07
C ASP A 171 -13.81 14.14 11.40
N LYS A 172 -12.85 13.23 11.34
CA LYS A 172 -12.17 12.68 12.53
C LYS A 172 -10.81 13.34 12.81
N ALA A 173 -10.33 14.22 11.92
CA ALA A 173 -9.09 14.94 12.15
C ALA A 173 -9.18 15.81 13.40
N VAL A 174 -8.18 15.74 14.28
CA VAL A 174 -8.06 16.64 15.43
C VAL A 174 -7.44 17.93 14.93
N ARG A 175 -8.18 19.02 15.01
CA ARG A 175 -7.77 20.34 14.51
C ARG A 175 -7.25 21.23 15.63
N SER A 176 -6.16 21.94 15.37
CA SER A 176 -5.61 22.96 16.29
C SER A 176 -6.14 24.37 16.05
N GLY A 177 -6.96 24.57 15.02
CA GLY A 177 -7.54 25.85 14.66
C GLY A 177 -6.77 26.63 13.61
N ASP A 178 -5.44 26.68 13.70
CA ASP A 178 -4.55 27.36 12.74
C ASP A 178 -3.82 26.39 11.79
N ASP A 179 -4.11 25.11 11.90
CA ASP A 179 -3.53 24.07 11.04
C ASP A 179 -4.19 24.01 9.66
N ILE A 180 -3.46 23.42 8.71
CA ILE A 180 -3.99 23.08 7.40
C ILE A 180 -4.51 21.65 7.46
N LEU A 181 -5.71 21.39 6.93
CA LEU A 181 -6.19 20.03 6.72
C LEU A 181 -5.62 19.51 5.40
N VAL A 182 -4.84 18.44 5.47
CA VAL A 182 -4.31 17.73 4.30
C VAL A 182 -4.86 16.32 4.30
N ALA A 183 -5.55 15.95 3.23
CA ALA A 183 -6.07 14.60 3.04
C ALA A 183 -5.42 13.96 1.82
N PHE A 184 -4.88 12.74 1.98
CA PHE A 184 -4.38 11.92 0.89
C PHE A 184 -5.38 10.83 0.55
N ASP A 185 -5.84 10.83 -0.70
CA ASP A 185 -6.68 9.76 -1.25
C ASP A 185 -5.93 8.98 -2.32
N VAL A 186 -5.74 7.68 -2.06
CA VAL A 186 -5.13 6.76 -3.03
C VAL A 186 -6.19 6.00 -3.85
N ASN A 187 -7.47 6.34 -3.69
CA ASN A 187 -8.59 5.74 -4.41
C ASN A 187 -9.05 6.59 -5.59
N ASP A 188 -8.60 7.84 -5.65
CA ASP A 188 -8.86 8.67 -6.81
C ASP A 188 -8.15 8.06 -8.02
N VAL A 189 -8.95 7.78 -9.05
CA VAL A 189 -8.53 7.05 -10.24
C VAL A 189 -8.55 8.04 -11.40
N ASP A 190 -7.38 8.48 -11.83
CA ASP A 190 -7.25 9.12 -13.13
C ASP A 190 -7.46 8.10 -14.25
N VAL A 191 -8.73 7.97 -14.67
CA VAL A 191 -9.17 7.00 -15.70
C VAL A 191 -8.42 7.22 -17.01
N GLU A 192 -8.10 8.47 -17.35
CA GLU A 192 -7.40 8.77 -18.59
C GLU A 192 -5.92 8.35 -18.54
N SER A 193 -5.25 8.57 -17.42
CA SER A 193 -3.88 8.09 -17.20
C SER A 193 -3.80 6.57 -17.24
N ILE A 194 -4.76 5.87 -16.61
CA ILE A 194 -4.83 4.40 -16.66
C ILE A 194 -5.06 3.92 -18.08
N ARG A 195 -5.97 4.55 -18.81
CA ARG A 195 -6.24 4.21 -20.21
C ARG A 195 -4.98 4.34 -21.07
N GLN A 196 -4.23 5.42 -20.90
CA GLN A 196 -2.98 5.65 -21.63
C GLN A 196 -1.93 4.59 -21.30
N THR A 197 -1.76 4.26 -20.02
CA THR A 197 -0.86 3.19 -19.57
C THR A 197 -1.22 1.85 -20.19
N LEU A 198 -2.50 1.46 -20.14
CA LEU A 198 -2.99 0.21 -20.73
C LEU A 198 -2.79 0.15 -22.25
N ILE A 199 -2.97 1.29 -22.95
CA ILE A 199 -2.71 1.37 -24.39
C ILE A 199 -1.21 1.18 -24.68
N GLU A 200 -0.36 1.77 -23.87
CA GLU A 200 1.10 1.67 -24.02
C GLU A 200 1.61 0.24 -23.74
N GLU A 201 1.10 -0.41 -22.69
CA GLU A 201 1.38 -1.80 -22.39
C GLU A 201 0.94 -2.74 -23.53
N ALA A 202 -0.29 -2.55 -24.05
CA ALA A 202 -0.79 -3.34 -25.17
C ALA A 202 0.05 -3.15 -26.46
N ARG A 203 0.55 -1.95 -26.72
CA ARG A 203 1.46 -1.68 -27.85
C ARG A 203 2.81 -2.37 -27.67
N GLN A 204 3.34 -2.36 -26.45
CA GLN A 204 4.61 -3.03 -26.14
C GLN A 204 4.49 -4.56 -26.29
N GLU A 205 3.36 -5.12 -25.86
CA GLU A 205 3.08 -6.54 -26.00
C GLU A 205 2.97 -6.96 -27.48
N GLN A 206 2.21 -6.20 -28.29
CA GLN A 206 2.15 -6.42 -29.74
C GLN A 206 3.52 -6.33 -30.42
N SER A 207 4.35 -5.38 -29.98
CA SER A 207 5.72 -5.23 -30.52
C SER A 207 6.62 -6.42 -30.17
N ARG A 208 6.47 -6.99 -28.96
CA ARG A 208 7.18 -8.21 -28.54
C ARG A 208 6.72 -9.42 -29.33
N GLU A 209 5.42 -9.61 -29.50
CA GLU A 209 4.87 -10.71 -30.30
C GLU A 209 5.34 -10.67 -31.76
N ALA A 210 5.35 -9.46 -32.35
CA ALA A 210 5.86 -9.28 -33.71
C ALA A 210 7.35 -9.60 -33.84
N ALA A 211 8.17 -9.20 -32.85
CA ALA A 211 9.60 -9.50 -32.81
C ALA A 211 9.87 -11.01 -32.62
N GLU A 212 9.08 -11.69 -31.78
CA GLU A 212 9.15 -13.14 -31.62
C GLU A 212 8.75 -13.87 -32.88
N GLU A 213 7.72 -13.42 -33.61
CA GLU A 213 7.30 -14.00 -34.86
C GLU A 213 8.38 -13.86 -35.95
N GLU A 214 9.03 -12.70 -36.02
CA GLU A 214 10.13 -12.45 -36.93
C GLU A 214 11.36 -13.33 -36.63
N LEU A 215 11.74 -13.44 -35.36
CA LEU A 215 12.81 -14.30 -34.89
C LEU A 215 12.53 -15.80 -35.22
N ASN A 216 11.28 -16.22 -35.01
CA ASN A 216 10.87 -17.59 -35.35
C ASN A 216 10.95 -17.86 -36.86
N LYS A 217 10.56 -16.89 -37.71
CA LYS A 217 10.69 -16.98 -39.15
C LYS A 217 12.16 -17.09 -39.57
N GLU A 218 13.04 -16.26 -39.03
CA GLU A 218 14.47 -16.32 -39.28
C GLU A 218 15.09 -17.67 -38.84
N THR A 219 14.72 -18.13 -37.65
CA THR A 219 15.16 -19.42 -37.11
C THR A 219 14.73 -20.58 -38.03
N MET A 220 13.47 -20.57 -38.50
CA MET A 220 12.98 -21.58 -39.44
C MET A 220 13.68 -21.52 -40.79
N ASN A 221 14.03 -20.34 -41.27
CA ASN A 221 14.82 -20.19 -42.53
C ASN A 221 16.22 -20.81 -42.37
N VAL A 222 16.90 -20.56 -41.25
CA VAL A 222 18.21 -21.16 -40.94
C VAL A 222 18.11 -22.68 -40.85
N ILE A 223 17.11 -23.21 -40.15
CA ILE A 223 16.88 -24.65 -40.03
C ILE A 223 16.65 -25.29 -41.41
N ASN A 224 15.86 -24.66 -42.27
CA ASN A 224 15.58 -25.16 -43.61
C ASN A 224 16.82 -25.10 -44.49
N ALA A 225 17.64 -24.06 -44.41
CA ALA A 225 18.92 -23.94 -45.12
C ALA A 225 19.92 -25.04 -44.69
N VAL A 226 19.99 -25.32 -43.39
CA VAL A 226 20.83 -26.40 -42.83
C VAL A 226 20.34 -27.76 -43.30
N LYS A 227 19.05 -28.03 -43.30
CA LYS A 227 18.46 -29.28 -43.80
C LYS A 227 18.73 -29.47 -45.30
N HIS A 228 18.57 -28.40 -46.07
CA HIS A 228 18.86 -28.45 -47.51
C HIS A 228 20.35 -28.77 -47.79
N ASN A 229 21.24 -28.14 -47.03
CA ASN A 229 22.69 -28.41 -47.15
C ASN A 229 23.10 -29.83 -46.73
N HIS A 230 22.34 -30.44 -45.76
CA HIS A 230 22.55 -31.86 -45.40
C HIS A 230 21.96 -32.86 -46.41
N SER A 231 20.98 -32.45 -47.21
CA SER A 231 20.36 -33.30 -48.23
C SER A 231 21.15 -33.30 -49.57
N LEU A 232 22.10 -32.37 -49.75
CA LEU A 232 22.94 -32.32 -50.94
C LEU A 232 23.94 -33.47 -50.95
N THR A 233 24.05 -34.13 -52.07
CA THR A 233 25.07 -35.18 -52.33
C THR A 233 26.45 -34.56 -52.29
N PHE A 234 27.49 -35.39 -52.08
CA PHE A 234 28.91 -34.96 -52.06
C PHE A 234 29.32 -34.22 -53.33
N SER A 235 28.75 -34.61 -54.49
CA SER A 235 29.03 -33.98 -55.80
C SER A 235 28.37 -32.59 -55.92
N GLU A 236 27.24 -32.35 -55.26
CA GLU A 236 26.54 -31.05 -55.23
C GLU A 236 27.22 -30.08 -54.27
N LYS A 237 27.80 -30.60 -53.16
CA LYS A 237 28.55 -29.77 -52.18
C LYS A 237 29.91 -29.27 -52.75
N LEU A 238 30.46 -29.93 -53.77
CA LEU A 238 31.67 -29.50 -54.41
C LEU A 238 31.47 -28.43 -55.51
N ARG A 239 30.20 -28.08 -55.83
CA ARG A 239 29.85 -27.07 -56.83
C ARG A 239 29.40 -25.74 -56.25
N LEU A 240 29.24 -25.64 -54.92
CA LEU A 240 29.02 -24.44 -54.13
C LEU A 240 30.32 -23.90 -53.51
#